data_e0891dac33919be3ffcc370318cf2820
#
_entry.id   e0891dac33919be3ffcc370318cf2820
#
_cell.length_a   1.000
_cell.length_b   1.000
_cell.length_c   1.000
_cell.angle_alpha   90.00
_cell.angle_beta   90.00
_cell.angle_gamma   90.00
#
_symmetry.space_group_name_H-M   'P 1'
#
loop_
_entity.id
_entity.type
_entity.pdbx_description
1 polymer ?
#
loop_
_entity_poly.entity_id
_entity_poly.type
_entity_poly.pdbx_seq_one_letter_code
_entity_poly.pdbx_strand_id
1 'polypeptide(L)'
;MKHFIFDVEATNCPRLGNGKLDTDNSQAYDLGGMIIDDEGNDYKHISLVNGDVFFNMKEAMKEAYFANKIPQYMQDIWAKEKQVVNTWEMWSIVNNILKEYDIHSIIGHNVWFDINTLNSTMRYQTKSKKRYFFPYDIEVIDTMVLANKTICKDPKYINFCKENNYMTNHPIPQPRRTAEILWRYLTNNNSFEEEHTGLADVEIERKIYAECIKRSA
;
A
#
# COMPACT_ATOMS: atom_id res chain seq x y z
N MET A 1 13.44 -15.47 4.52
CA MET A 1 14.03 -14.12 4.35
C MET A 1 13.11 -13.11 5.02
N LYS A 2 13.59 -11.88 5.38
CA LYS A 2 12.69 -10.83 5.91
C LYS A 2 12.46 -9.77 4.86
N HIS A 3 11.23 -9.25 4.83
CA HIS A 3 10.76 -8.24 3.89
C HIS A 3 10.08 -7.10 4.64
N PHE A 4 10.02 -5.93 4.05
CA PHE A 4 9.18 -4.84 4.52
C PHE A 4 7.99 -4.69 3.58
N ILE A 5 6.81 -5.07 4.05
CA ILE A 5 5.55 -4.84 3.34
C ILE A 5 4.95 -3.52 3.81
N PHE A 6 4.42 -2.72 2.89
CA PHE A 6 3.91 -1.39 3.19
C PHE A 6 2.84 -0.94 2.20
N ASP A 7 1.98 -0.07 2.69
CA ASP A 7 0.98 0.64 1.90
C ASP A 7 0.92 2.12 2.32
N VAL A 8 0.50 3.01 1.42
CA VAL A 8 0.35 4.43 1.71
C VAL A 8 -0.99 4.97 1.28
N GLU A 9 -1.58 5.81 2.14
CA GLU A 9 -2.68 6.66 1.76
C GLU A 9 -2.19 8.03 1.30
N ALA A 10 -2.79 8.55 0.25
CA ALA A 10 -2.31 9.73 -0.43
C ALA A 10 -3.40 10.77 -0.66
N THR A 11 -2.97 12.02 -0.85
CA THR A 11 -3.84 13.07 -1.38
C THR A 11 -4.36 12.69 -2.77
N ASN A 12 -5.32 13.45 -3.30
CA ASN A 12 -5.91 13.16 -4.59
C ASN A 12 -4.85 12.91 -5.68
N CYS A 13 -5.05 11.85 -6.44
CA CYS A 13 -4.18 11.43 -7.52
C CYS A 13 -5.01 11.31 -8.82
N PRO A 14 -5.27 12.44 -9.51
CA PRO A 14 -6.10 12.46 -10.69
C PRO A 14 -5.47 11.64 -11.82
N ARG A 15 -6.28 11.20 -12.77
CA ARG A 15 -5.76 10.57 -13.99
C ARG A 15 -5.32 11.62 -14.99
N LEU A 16 -4.12 11.46 -15.51
CA LEU A 16 -3.62 12.23 -16.65
C LEU A 16 -4.37 11.88 -17.94
N GLY A 17 -4.28 12.73 -18.96
CA GLY A 17 -4.93 12.50 -20.25
C GLY A 17 -4.54 11.19 -20.96
N ASN A 18 -3.42 10.57 -20.57
CA ASN A 18 -2.98 9.26 -21.04
C ASN A 18 -3.53 8.09 -20.17
N GLY A 19 -4.40 8.37 -19.22
CA GLY A 19 -5.00 7.39 -18.29
C GLY A 19 -4.13 6.96 -17.11
N LYS A 20 -2.87 7.40 -17.02
CA LYS A 20 -1.99 7.12 -15.87
C LYS A 20 -2.36 8.00 -14.68
N LEU A 21 -2.11 7.50 -13.47
CA LEU A 21 -2.26 8.29 -12.25
C LEU A 21 -1.15 9.35 -12.15
N ASP A 22 -1.51 10.55 -11.70
CA ASP A 22 -0.57 11.68 -11.49
C ASP A 22 0.10 11.55 -10.11
N THR A 23 0.98 10.57 -9.96
CA THR A 23 1.71 10.36 -8.71
C THR A 23 2.74 11.46 -8.43
N ASP A 24 3.11 12.27 -9.43
CA ASP A 24 4.07 13.36 -9.23
C ASP A 24 3.48 14.52 -8.41
N ASN A 25 2.17 14.66 -8.39
CA ASN A 25 1.44 15.67 -7.60
C ASN A 25 0.74 15.07 -6.37
N SER A 26 0.73 13.76 -6.23
CA SER A 26 0.18 13.08 -5.05
C SER A 26 1.19 13.08 -3.89
N GLN A 27 0.68 13.22 -2.65
CA GLN A 27 1.50 13.27 -1.43
C GLN A 27 1.01 12.24 -0.43
N ALA A 28 1.91 11.40 0.09
CA ALA A 28 1.57 10.40 1.11
C ALA A 28 1.33 11.07 2.47
N TYR A 29 0.15 10.86 3.05
CA TYR A 29 -0.19 11.32 4.38
C TYR A 29 -0.24 10.21 5.44
N ASP A 30 -0.40 8.96 5.05
CA ASP A 30 -0.32 7.78 5.94
C ASP A 30 0.64 6.76 5.34
N LEU A 31 1.40 6.07 6.18
CA LEU A 31 2.24 4.94 5.83
C LEU A 31 2.03 3.86 6.88
N GLY A 32 1.42 2.77 6.48
CA GLY A 32 1.43 1.52 7.20
C GLY A 32 2.59 0.64 6.75
N GLY A 33 3.23 -0.06 7.67
CA GLY A 33 4.30 -0.97 7.30
C GLY A 33 4.49 -2.10 8.29
N MET A 34 4.96 -3.23 7.80
CA MET A 34 5.18 -4.43 8.60
C MET A 34 6.43 -5.17 8.13
N ILE A 35 7.17 -5.74 9.06
CA ILE A 35 8.24 -6.68 8.73
C ILE A 35 7.64 -8.07 8.77
N ILE A 36 7.79 -8.79 7.67
CA ILE A 36 7.30 -10.15 7.52
C ILE A 36 8.42 -11.09 7.02
N ASP A 37 8.22 -12.40 7.14
CA ASP A 37 9.03 -13.41 6.47
C ASP A 37 8.32 -14.00 5.24
N ASP A 38 8.97 -14.97 4.59
CA ASP A 38 8.44 -15.65 3.39
C ASP A 38 7.11 -16.38 3.67
N GLU A 39 6.85 -16.79 4.90
CA GLU A 39 5.60 -17.44 5.34
C GLU A 39 4.52 -16.42 5.72
N GLY A 40 4.86 -15.13 5.76
CA GLY A 40 3.95 -14.04 6.14
C GLY A 40 3.80 -13.88 7.67
N ASN A 41 4.71 -14.44 8.49
CA ASN A 41 4.73 -14.14 9.91
C ASN A 41 5.24 -12.72 10.15
N ASP A 42 4.60 -11.97 11.06
CA ASP A 42 4.96 -10.59 11.37
C ASP A 42 5.93 -10.49 12.55
N TYR A 43 6.80 -9.49 12.49
CA TYR A 43 7.83 -9.21 13.50
C TYR A 43 7.71 -7.82 14.12
N LYS A 44 7.27 -6.85 13.32
CA LYS A 44 7.14 -5.45 13.75
C LYS A 44 6.22 -4.73 12.80
N HIS A 45 5.40 -3.82 13.34
CA HIS A 45 4.58 -2.91 12.52
C HIS A 45 4.81 -1.47 12.90
N ILE A 46 4.52 -0.59 11.96
CA ILE A 46 4.51 0.86 12.10
C ILE A 46 3.25 1.43 11.47
N SER A 47 2.73 2.49 12.07
CA SER A 47 1.64 3.29 11.53
C SER A 47 2.01 4.76 11.70
N LEU A 48 2.34 5.42 10.59
CA LEU A 48 2.93 6.76 10.58
C LEU A 48 2.04 7.73 9.80
N VAL A 49 1.67 8.83 10.44
CA VAL A 49 0.99 9.95 9.77
C VAL A 49 2.01 11.05 9.47
N ASN A 50 2.12 11.42 8.20
CA ASN A 50 2.98 12.53 7.76
C ASN A 50 2.33 13.86 8.09
N GLY A 51 2.77 14.49 9.17
CA GLY A 51 2.23 15.78 9.64
C GLY A 51 2.44 16.93 8.65
N ASP A 52 3.50 16.88 7.82
CA ASP A 52 3.75 17.89 6.79
C ASP A 52 2.64 17.91 5.73
N VAL A 53 2.05 16.73 5.44
CA VAL A 53 0.93 16.60 4.50
C VAL A 53 -0.40 16.73 5.25
N PHE A 54 -0.62 15.89 6.27
CA PHE A 54 -1.92 15.73 6.93
C PHE A 54 -2.42 17.04 7.59
N PHE A 55 -1.54 17.78 8.25
CA PHE A 55 -1.93 19.03 8.95
C PHE A 55 -1.64 20.29 8.14
N ASN A 56 -0.59 20.30 7.31
CA ASN A 56 -0.14 21.51 6.65
C ASN A 56 -0.72 21.68 5.23
N MET A 57 -1.12 20.58 4.55
CA MET A 57 -1.71 20.62 3.22
C MET A 57 -3.25 20.51 3.27
N LYS A 58 -3.91 21.39 4.03
CA LYS A 58 -5.35 21.29 4.34
C LYS A 58 -6.26 21.17 3.12
N GLU A 59 -5.98 21.91 2.05
CA GLU A 59 -6.81 21.86 0.84
C GLU A 59 -6.63 20.51 0.11
N ALA A 60 -5.40 20.02 -0.02
CA ALA A 60 -5.13 18.71 -0.60
C ALA A 60 -5.76 17.58 0.22
N MET A 61 -5.77 17.69 1.55
CA MET A 61 -6.41 16.71 2.44
C MET A 61 -7.94 16.71 2.31
N LYS A 62 -8.58 17.87 2.09
CA LYS A 62 -10.03 17.92 1.83
C LYS A 62 -10.43 17.22 0.53
N GLU A 63 -9.53 17.22 -0.45
CA GLU A 63 -9.71 16.60 -1.76
C GLU A 63 -9.13 15.18 -1.83
N ALA A 64 -8.54 14.68 -0.75
CA ALA A 64 -8.01 13.32 -0.69
C ALA A 64 -9.12 12.29 -0.96
N TYR A 65 -8.77 11.19 -1.62
CA TYR A 65 -9.75 10.18 -2.02
C TYR A 65 -10.52 9.64 -0.79
N PHE A 66 -9.82 9.48 0.34
CA PHE A 66 -10.42 9.05 1.60
C PHE A 66 -10.52 10.18 2.64
N ALA A 67 -10.84 11.42 2.21
CA ALA A 67 -11.02 12.56 3.11
C ALA A 67 -12.08 12.33 4.21
N ASN A 68 -13.07 11.47 3.96
CA ASN A 68 -14.07 11.06 4.94
C ASN A 68 -13.48 10.28 6.13
N LYS A 69 -12.25 9.76 6.03
CA LYS A 69 -11.53 9.07 7.10
C LYS A 69 -10.75 10.01 8.04
N ILE A 70 -10.61 11.29 7.69
CA ILE A 70 -9.87 12.26 8.53
C ILE A 70 -10.32 12.25 10.00
N PRO A 71 -11.61 12.19 10.35
CA PRO A 71 -12.05 12.09 11.75
C PRO A 71 -11.51 10.84 12.46
N GLN A 72 -11.44 9.70 11.78
CA GLN A 72 -10.87 8.46 12.32
C GLN A 72 -9.37 8.62 12.58
N TYR A 73 -8.62 9.17 11.62
CA TYR A 73 -7.19 9.47 11.80
C TYR A 73 -6.92 10.33 13.02
N MET A 74 -7.77 11.35 13.28
CA MET A 74 -7.62 12.21 14.46
C MET A 74 -7.82 11.43 15.76
N GLN A 75 -8.76 10.46 15.78
CA GLN A 75 -8.99 9.58 16.94
C GLN A 75 -7.80 8.65 17.17
N ASP A 76 -7.30 8.00 16.11
CA ASP A 76 -6.17 7.07 16.16
C ASP A 76 -4.89 7.77 16.63
N ILE A 77 -4.64 9.00 16.16
CA ILE A 77 -3.52 9.84 16.61
C ILE A 77 -3.66 10.14 18.10
N TRP A 78 -4.84 10.50 18.55
CA TRP A 78 -5.09 10.81 19.96
C TRP A 78 -4.97 9.58 20.85
N ALA A 79 -5.41 8.42 20.37
CA ALA A 79 -5.24 7.12 21.02
C ALA A 79 -3.79 6.61 20.99
N LYS A 80 -2.89 7.27 20.26
CA LYS A 80 -1.50 6.86 20.00
C LYS A 80 -1.35 5.56 19.22
N GLU A 81 -2.36 5.22 18.44
CA GLU A 81 -2.34 4.09 17.52
C GLU A 81 -1.61 4.46 16.22
N LYS A 82 -1.59 5.76 15.89
CA LYS A 82 -0.80 6.32 14.79
C LYS A 82 0.20 7.34 15.32
N GLN A 83 1.44 7.23 14.88
CA GLN A 83 2.51 8.18 15.23
C GLN A 83 2.58 9.30 14.20
N VAL A 84 2.43 10.56 14.65
CA VAL A 84 2.65 11.74 13.79
C VAL A 84 4.13 12.03 13.69
N VAL A 85 4.64 12.16 12.47
CA VAL A 85 6.04 12.45 12.15
C VAL A 85 6.11 13.44 10.99
N ASN A 86 7.23 14.13 10.82
CA ASN A 86 7.47 14.85 9.57
C ASN A 86 8.04 13.90 8.48
N THR A 87 8.13 14.38 7.25
CA THR A 87 8.59 13.58 6.11
C THR A 87 10.00 13.01 6.29
N TRP A 88 10.93 13.76 6.91
CA TRP A 88 12.27 13.28 7.20
C TRP A 88 12.31 12.21 8.29
N GLU A 89 11.49 12.37 9.33
CA GLU A 89 11.34 11.38 10.39
C GLU A 89 10.73 10.10 9.85
N MET A 90 9.67 10.19 9.03
CA MET A 90 9.08 9.04 8.34
C MET A 90 10.12 8.28 7.53
N TRP A 91 10.86 8.99 6.67
CA TRP A 91 11.96 8.40 5.92
C TRP A 91 13.01 7.75 6.81
N SER A 92 13.42 8.43 7.89
CA SER A 92 14.46 7.93 8.82
C SER A 92 14.01 6.66 9.55
N ILE A 93 12.77 6.65 10.05
CA ILE A 93 12.19 5.49 10.75
C ILE A 93 12.20 4.27 9.82
N VAL A 94 11.65 4.40 8.62
CA VAL A 94 11.59 3.30 7.67
C VAL A 94 12.98 2.80 7.30
N ASN A 95 13.91 3.71 6.91
CA ASN A 95 15.24 3.29 6.49
C ASN A 95 16.10 2.73 7.65
N ASN A 96 15.85 3.13 8.90
CA ASN A 96 16.48 2.52 10.06
C ASN A 96 15.94 1.10 10.30
N ILE A 97 14.64 0.88 10.12
CA ILE A 97 14.01 -0.45 10.20
C ILE A 97 14.61 -1.37 9.12
N LEU A 98 14.72 -0.90 7.87
CA LEU A 98 15.32 -1.70 6.79
C LEU A 98 16.73 -2.17 7.17
N LYS A 99 17.54 -1.30 7.77
CA LYS A 99 18.89 -1.63 8.24
C LYS A 99 18.92 -2.54 9.47
N GLU A 100 18.08 -2.24 10.48
CA GLU A 100 18.01 -3.00 11.73
C GLU A 100 17.67 -4.47 11.50
N TYR A 101 16.77 -4.74 10.54
CA TYR A 101 16.29 -6.08 10.24
C TYR A 101 16.93 -6.72 9.00
N ASP A 102 17.95 -6.07 8.44
CA ASP A 102 18.67 -6.53 7.22
C ASP A 102 17.72 -6.83 6.06
N ILE A 103 16.83 -5.86 5.77
CA ILE A 103 15.79 -5.99 4.74
C ILE A 103 16.38 -5.63 3.38
N HIS A 104 16.25 -6.54 2.42
CA HIS A 104 16.70 -6.37 1.04
C HIS A 104 15.56 -6.25 0.03
N SER A 105 14.31 -6.41 0.47
CA SER A 105 13.14 -6.32 -0.39
C SER A 105 11.97 -5.61 0.27
N ILE A 106 11.21 -4.88 -0.55
CA ILE A 106 9.97 -4.23 -0.18
C ILE A 106 8.81 -4.85 -0.96
N ILE A 107 7.65 -4.93 -0.31
CA ILE A 107 6.44 -5.55 -0.85
C ILE A 107 5.30 -4.55 -0.77
N GLY A 108 4.40 -4.55 -1.77
CA GLY A 108 3.14 -3.80 -1.76
C GLY A 108 2.22 -4.29 -2.87
N HIS A 109 0.96 -3.85 -2.86
CA HIS A 109 -0.03 -4.19 -3.90
C HIS A 109 -0.17 -3.05 -4.90
N ASN A 110 0.26 -3.24 -6.15
CA ASN A 110 0.48 -2.14 -7.09
C ASN A 110 1.54 -1.15 -6.58
N VAL A 111 2.56 -1.68 -5.97
CA VAL A 111 3.59 -1.02 -5.15
C VAL A 111 4.27 0.19 -5.80
N TRP A 112 4.26 0.27 -7.13
CA TRP A 112 4.84 1.41 -7.84
C TRP A 112 4.07 2.72 -7.63
N PHE A 113 2.76 2.64 -7.34
CA PHE A 113 1.98 3.79 -6.94
C PHE A 113 2.52 4.37 -5.62
N ASP A 114 2.73 3.52 -4.63
CA ASP A 114 3.20 3.90 -3.29
C ASP A 114 4.63 4.44 -3.31
N ILE A 115 5.53 3.75 -4.01
CA ILE A 115 6.93 4.19 -4.18
C ILE A 115 6.98 5.57 -4.86
N ASN A 116 6.23 5.78 -5.93
CA ASN A 116 6.23 7.05 -6.65
C ASN A 116 5.64 8.18 -5.79
N THR A 117 4.57 7.90 -5.06
CA THR A 117 3.94 8.85 -4.14
C THR A 117 4.90 9.23 -2.99
N LEU A 118 5.58 8.27 -2.38
CA LEU A 118 6.61 8.53 -1.36
C LEU A 118 7.79 9.34 -1.92
N ASN A 119 8.25 9.01 -3.13
CA ASN A 119 9.30 9.77 -3.80
C ASN A 119 8.88 11.21 -4.10
N SER A 120 7.63 11.41 -4.54
CA SER A 120 7.05 12.74 -4.75
C SER A 120 6.98 13.52 -3.43
N THR A 121 6.50 12.88 -2.36
CA THR A 121 6.42 13.47 -1.01
C THR A 121 7.80 13.92 -0.52
N MET A 122 8.83 13.07 -0.64
CA MET A 122 10.20 13.44 -0.29
C MET A 122 10.70 14.68 -1.04
N ARG A 123 10.49 14.73 -2.35
CA ARG A 123 10.93 15.88 -3.19
C ARG A 123 10.21 17.17 -2.82
N TYR A 124 8.89 17.07 -2.63
CA TYR A 124 8.03 18.24 -2.40
C TYR A 124 8.22 18.80 -0.99
N GLN A 125 8.13 17.96 0.04
CA GLN A 125 8.12 18.39 1.43
C GLN A 125 9.51 18.78 1.93
N THR A 126 10.55 18.04 1.54
CA THR A 126 11.89 18.27 2.09
C THR A 126 12.72 19.25 1.27
N LYS A 127 12.37 19.50 -0.01
CA LYS A 127 13.17 20.27 -0.98
C LYS A 127 14.63 19.83 -1.05
N SER A 128 14.90 18.60 -0.64
CA SER A 128 16.25 18.05 -0.59
C SER A 128 16.71 17.54 -1.95
N LYS A 129 18.00 17.23 -2.06
CA LYS A 129 18.55 16.54 -3.23
C LYS A 129 18.17 15.04 -3.24
N LYS A 130 17.64 14.51 -2.15
CA LYS A 130 17.20 13.12 -2.05
C LYS A 130 15.93 12.92 -2.87
N ARG A 131 16.00 11.98 -3.80
CA ARG A 131 14.95 11.73 -4.80
C ARG A 131 14.14 10.48 -4.52
N TYR A 132 14.72 9.54 -3.76
CA TYR A 132 14.16 8.22 -3.51
C TYR A 132 13.91 8.01 -2.03
N PHE A 133 12.75 7.48 -1.70
CA PHE A 133 12.38 7.16 -0.32
C PHE A 133 13.10 5.88 0.14
N PHE A 134 13.13 4.87 -0.68
CA PHE A 134 13.82 3.61 -0.43
C PHE A 134 15.25 3.61 -1.01
N PRO A 135 16.16 2.72 -0.55
CA PRO A 135 17.45 2.48 -1.18
C PRO A 135 17.26 2.08 -2.66
N TYR A 136 18.21 2.49 -3.51
CA TYR A 136 18.11 2.27 -4.97
C TYR A 136 18.19 0.80 -5.36
N ASP A 137 18.96 0.01 -4.61
CA ASP A 137 19.25 -1.41 -4.83
C ASP A 137 18.28 -2.36 -4.13
N ILE A 138 17.23 -1.83 -3.49
CA ILE A 138 16.23 -2.66 -2.83
C ILE A 138 15.37 -3.40 -3.85
N GLU A 139 15.15 -4.69 -3.64
CA GLU A 139 14.24 -5.48 -4.47
C GLU A 139 12.79 -5.04 -4.26
N VAL A 140 12.02 -4.96 -5.34
CA VAL A 140 10.60 -4.57 -5.30
C VAL A 140 9.73 -5.75 -5.70
N ILE A 141 8.85 -6.17 -4.81
CA ILE A 141 7.90 -7.27 -5.02
C ILE A 141 6.49 -6.70 -5.06
N ASP A 142 5.81 -6.86 -6.19
CA ASP A 142 4.43 -6.42 -6.40
C ASP A 142 3.47 -7.60 -6.24
N THR A 143 2.66 -7.59 -5.17
CA THR A 143 1.69 -8.65 -4.88
C THR A 143 0.59 -8.74 -5.93
N MET A 144 0.24 -7.63 -6.60
CA MET A 144 -0.72 -7.66 -7.70
C MET A 144 -0.15 -8.42 -8.92
N VAL A 145 1.15 -8.30 -9.17
CA VAL A 145 1.85 -9.07 -10.22
C VAL A 145 1.94 -10.54 -9.85
N LEU A 146 2.28 -10.84 -8.59
CA LEU A 146 2.32 -12.22 -8.09
C LEU A 146 0.93 -12.88 -8.14
N ALA A 147 -0.10 -12.20 -7.66
CA ALA A 147 -1.47 -12.71 -7.71
C ALA A 147 -1.94 -13.00 -9.14
N ASN A 148 -1.56 -12.14 -10.10
CA ASN A 148 -1.87 -12.37 -11.51
C ASN A 148 -1.24 -13.67 -12.08
N LYS A 149 -0.09 -14.09 -11.53
CA LYS A 149 0.61 -15.32 -11.96
C LYS A 149 0.12 -16.57 -11.22
N THR A 150 -0.48 -16.42 -10.06
CA THR A 150 -0.87 -17.48 -9.13
C THR A 150 -2.39 -17.53 -8.93
N ILE A 151 -2.95 -16.76 -8.02
CA ILE A 151 -4.36 -16.77 -7.60
C ILE A 151 -5.29 -16.53 -8.81
N CYS A 152 -4.99 -15.53 -9.65
CA CYS A 152 -5.85 -15.18 -10.78
C CYS A 152 -5.85 -16.21 -11.93
N LYS A 153 -4.96 -17.20 -11.89
CA LYS A 153 -4.95 -18.34 -12.82
C LYS A 153 -5.76 -19.54 -12.32
N ASP A 154 -6.12 -19.53 -11.03
CA ASP A 154 -6.92 -20.61 -10.45
C ASP A 154 -8.35 -20.58 -11.04
N PRO A 155 -8.84 -21.68 -11.64
CA PRO A 155 -10.21 -21.77 -12.13
C PRO A 155 -11.27 -21.45 -11.08
N LYS A 156 -11.01 -21.74 -9.79
CA LYS A 156 -11.90 -21.40 -8.67
C LYS A 156 -12.02 -19.90 -8.48
N TYR A 157 -10.89 -19.18 -8.56
CA TYR A 157 -10.90 -17.71 -8.49
C TYR A 157 -11.61 -17.08 -9.69
N ILE A 158 -11.36 -17.60 -10.89
CA ILE A 158 -12.02 -17.13 -12.10
C ILE A 158 -13.55 -17.31 -12.00
N ASN A 159 -14.03 -18.46 -11.51
CA ASN A 159 -15.45 -18.70 -11.30
C ASN A 159 -16.03 -17.79 -10.22
N PHE A 160 -15.34 -17.62 -9.08
CA PHE A 160 -15.73 -16.67 -8.05
C PHE A 160 -15.90 -15.24 -8.61
N CYS A 161 -14.96 -14.77 -9.43
CA CYS A 161 -15.06 -13.45 -10.06
C CYS A 161 -16.24 -13.34 -11.03
N LYS A 162 -16.57 -14.41 -11.77
CA LYS A 162 -17.73 -14.42 -12.67
C LYS A 162 -19.05 -14.36 -11.89
N GLU A 163 -19.18 -15.19 -10.86
CA GLU A 163 -20.39 -15.30 -10.03
C GLU A 163 -20.70 -14.00 -9.26
N ASN A 164 -19.66 -13.25 -8.89
CA ASN A 164 -19.78 -12.01 -8.11
C ASN A 164 -19.63 -10.72 -8.93
N ASN A 165 -19.59 -10.79 -10.26
CA ASN A 165 -19.40 -9.63 -11.15
C ASN A 165 -18.06 -8.89 -10.95
N TYR A 166 -17.00 -9.62 -10.57
CA TYR A 166 -15.64 -9.08 -10.38
C TYR A 166 -14.75 -9.27 -11.61
N MET A 167 -15.34 -9.30 -12.81
CA MET A 167 -14.60 -9.27 -14.06
C MET A 167 -14.35 -7.83 -14.51
N THR A 168 -13.27 -7.62 -15.26
CA THR A 168 -13.00 -6.30 -15.88
C THR A 168 -13.95 -6.02 -17.03
N ASN A 169 -14.22 -4.74 -17.32
CA ASN A 169 -15.04 -4.31 -18.46
C ASN A 169 -14.27 -4.26 -19.79
N HIS A 170 -13.14 -4.97 -19.89
CA HIS A 170 -12.35 -5.05 -21.12
C HIS A 170 -13.03 -6.00 -22.13
N PRO A 171 -12.84 -5.81 -23.48
CA PRO A 171 -13.36 -6.74 -24.50
C PRO A 171 -13.01 -8.21 -24.26
N ILE A 172 -11.87 -8.49 -23.63
CA ILE A 172 -11.51 -9.80 -23.09
C ILE A 172 -11.51 -9.68 -21.56
N PRO A 173 -12.63 -10.00 -20.89
CA PRO A 173 -12.76 -9.83 -19.46
C PRO A 173 -11.74 -10.67 -18.70
N GLN A 174 -11.06 -10.06 -17.73
CA GLN A 174 -10.12 -10.71 -16.83
C GLN A 174 -10.63 -10.62 -15.39
N PRO A 175 -10.32 -11.58 -14.52
CA PRO A 175 -10.60 -11.45 -13.10
C PRO A 175 -9.93 -10.17 -12.54
N ARG A 176 -10.66 -9.41 -11.77
CA ARG A 176 -10.07 -8.28 -11.04
C ARG A 176 -9.07 -8.81 -10.03
N ARG A 177 -8.04 -7.99 -9.76
CA ARG A 177 -6.92 -8.35 -8.89
C ARG A 177 -6.62 -7.26 -7.85
N THR A 178 -7.65 -6.50 -7.46
CA THR A 178 -7.54 -5.58 -6.32
C THR A 178 -7.38 -6.37 -5.02
N ALA A 179 -6.69 -5.82 -4.03
CA ALA A 179 -6.45 -6.46 -2.76
C ALA A 179 -7.76 -6.88 -2.09
N GLU A 180 -8.78 -6.02 -2.11
CA GLU A 180 -10.12 -6.30 -1.58
C GLU A 180 -10.77 -7.56 -2.17
N ILE A 181 -10.75 -7.71 -3.51
CA ILE A 181 -11.39 -8.86 -4.17
C ILE A 181 -10.60 -10.14 -3.92
N LEU A 182 -9.27 -10.06 -3.93
CA LEU A 182 -8.41 -11.18 -3.54
C LEU A 182 -8.69 -11.61 -2.11
N TRP A 183 -8.81 -10.66 -1.18
CA TRP A 183 -9.14 -10.93 0.22
C TRP A 183 -10.51 -11.59 0.38
N ARG A 184 -11.55 -11.06 -0.28
CA ARG A 184 -12.90 -11.67 -0.28
C ARG A 184 -12.86 -13.13 -0.67
N TYR A 185 -12.10 -13.46 -1.71
CA TYR A 185 -11.92 -14.84 -2.15
C TYR A 185 -11.18 -15.69 -1.12
N LEU A 186 -10.05 -15.20 -0.61
CA LEU A 186 -9.19 -15.95 0.32
C LEU A 186 -9.87 -16.22 1.66
N THR A 187 -10.72 -15.30 2.11
CA THR A 187 -11.44 -15.39 3.39
C THR A 187 -12.86 -15.92 3.26
N ASN A 188 -13.34 -16.12 2.03
CA ASN A 188 -14.74 -16.46 1.73
C ASN A 188 -15.73 -15.45 2.34
N ASN A 189 -15.36 -14.16 2.37
CA ASN A 189 -16.16 -13.06 2.91
C ASN A 189 -16.47 -12.02 1.84
N ASN A 190 -17.58 -12.20 1.13
CA ASN A 190 -18.01 -11.30 0.03
C ASN A 190 -18.44 -9.91 0.49
N SER A 191 -18.75 -9.73 1.77
CA SER A 191 -19.17 -8.44 2.34
C SER A 191 -18.01 -7.62 2.92
N PHE A 192 -16.78 -8.12 2.82
CA PHE A 192 -15.61 -7.39 3.29
C PHE A 192 -15.42 -6.10 2.49
N GLU A 193 -15.12 -5.01 3.17
CA GLU A 193 -14.72 -3.72 2.63
C GLU A 193 -13.38 -3.31 3.25
N GLU A 194 -12.46 -2.80 2.45
CA GLU A 194 -11.17 -2.30 2.91
C GLU A 194 -11.36 -1.10 3.82
N GLU A 195 -10.57 -1.02 4.88
CA GLU A 195 -10.60 0.12 5.80
C GLU A 195 -9.96 1.36 5.20
N HIS A 196 -9.11 1.21 4.19
CA HIS A 196 -8.35 2.29 3.57
C HIS A 196 -7.56 3.10 4.60
N THR A 197 -6.76 2.38 5.37
CA THR A 197 -5.71 2.91 6.24
C THR A 197 -4.46 2.05 6.06
N GLY A 198 -3.31 2.68 5.89
CA GLY A 198 -2.09 1.99 5.45
C GLY A 198 -1.78 0.70 6.22
N LEU A 199 -1.90 0.68 7.56
CA LEU A 199 -1.60 -0.55 8.31
C LEU A 199 -2.67 -1.64 8.15
N ALA A 200 -3.95 -1.28 8.02
CA ALA A 200 -5.02 -2.27 7.80
C ALA A 200 -4.89 -2.92 6.42
N ASP A 201 -4.51 -2.13 5.41
CA ASP A 201 -4.33 -2.63 4.05
C ASP A 201 -3.07 -3.50 3.92
N VAL A 202 -2.01 -3.19 4.67
CA VAL A 202 -0.81 -4.05 4.81
C VAL A 202 -1.16 -5.46 5.33
N GLU A 203 -2.11 -5.58 6.26
CA GLU A 203 -2.57 -6.90 6.75
C GLU A 203 -3.23 -7.74 5.65
N ILE A 204 -3.98 -7.10 4.77
CA ILE A 204 -4.61 -7.75 3.60
C ILE A 204 -3.51 -8.21 2.63
N GLU A 205 -2.60 -7.31 2.30
CA GLU A 205 -1.51 -7.57 1.37
C GLU A 205 -0.55 -8.67 1.83
N ARG A 206 -0.26 -8.71 3.14
CA ARG A 206 0.54 -9.76 3.77
C ARG A 206 -0.03 -11.16 3.51
N LYS A 207 -1.33 -11.31 3.69
CA LYS A 207 -2.00 -12.60 3.44
C LYS A 207 -2.04 -12.96 1.97
N ILE A 208 -2.22 -11.96 1.09
CA ILE A 208 -2.15 -12.16 -0.36
C ILE A 208 -0.74 -12.62 -0.74
N TYR A 209 0.30 -11.97 -0.20
CA TYR A 209 1.70 -12.35 -0.44
C TYR A 209 1.96 -13.80 -0.02
N ALA A 210 1.67 -14.15 1.23
CA ALA A 210 1.87 -15.51 1.75
C ALA A 210 1.16 -16.57 0.90
N GLU A 211 -0.08 -16.32 0.47
CA GLU A 211 -0.82 -17.23 -0.40
C GLU A 211 -0.19 -17.34 -1.80
N CYS A 212 0.32 -16.23 -2.35
CA CYS A 212 1.01 -16.24 -3.64
C CYS A 212 2.30 -17.07 -3.58
N ILE A 213 3.10 -16.92 -2.53
CA ILE A 213 4.33 -17.70 -2.33
C ILE A 213 4.00 -19.18 -2.20
N LYS A 214 3.02 -19.54 -1.36
CA LYS A 214 2.56 -20.93 -1.19
C LYS A 214 2.12 -21.58 -2.51
N ARG A 215 1.50 -20.83 -3.42
CA ARG A 215 1.04 -21.33 -4.74
C ARG A 215 2.16 -21.37 -5.79
N SER A 216 3.29 -20.72 -5.51
CA SER A 216 4.45 -20.69 -6.40
C SER A 216 5.45 -21.82 -6.10
N ALA A 217 5.38 -22.43 -4.91
CA ALA A 217 6.18 -23.58 -4.48
C ALA A 217 5.62 -24.89 -5.04
#